data_44c7a53b0ed7c3cece7acee1e98f7af2
#
_entry.id   44c7a53b0ed7c3cece7acee1e98f7af2
#
_cell.length_a   1.000
_cell.length_b   1.000
_cell.length_c   1.000
_cell.angle_alpha   90.00
_cell.angle_beta   90.00
_cell.angle_gamma   90.00
#
_symmetry.space_group_name_H-M   'P 1'
#
loop_
_entity.id
_entity.type
_entity.pdbx_description
1 polymer ?
#
loop_
_entity_poly.entity_id
_entity_poly.type
_entity_poly.pdbx_seq_one_letter_code
_entity_poly.pdbx_strand_id
1 'polypeptide(L)'
;MSKPPKHDPLFEIEFFEAVHRRCPGYIDVVGLLGGLYTKAGRIADGLKMDRKLVRLEPKNATAHYNLACSLALCKKRPDALRSLRKAVALGYDDRDWMEQDPDLEILKDDPEFKKLLARLKPQS
;
A
#
# COMPACT_ATOMS: atom_id res chain seq x y z
N MET A 1 -6.32 22.78 -28.62
CA MET A 1 -6.47 22.69 -27.16
C MET A 1 -6.37 21.26 -26.70
N SER A 2 -5.40 20.97 -25.88
CA SER A 2 -5.26 19.63 -25.33
C SER A 2 -6.35 19.42 -24.27
N LYS A 3 -7.00 18.28 -24.33
CA LYS A 3 -7.91 17.89 -23.26
C LYS A 3 -7.09 17.66 -21.99
N PRO A 4 -7.59 18.06 -20.82
CA PRO A 4 -6.93 17.68 -19.57
C PRO A 4 -6.85 16.16 -19.50
N PRO A 5 -5.78 15.60 -18.95
CA PRO A 5 -5.70 14.15 -18.79
C PRO A 5 -6.92 13.67 -18.01
N LYS A 6 -7.42 12.51 -18.42
CA LYS A 6 -8.61 11.90 -17.81
C LYS A 6 -8.41 11.65 -16.31
N HIS A 7 -7.16 11.52 -15.91
CA HIS A 7 -6.76 11.34 -14.53
C HIS A 7 -5.61 12.29 -14.21
N ASP A 8 -5.97 13.49 -13.74
CA ASP A 8 -4.98 14.42 -13.23
C ASP A 8 -4.73 14.05 -11.75
N PRO A 9 -3.55 13.48 -11.41
CA PRO A 9 -3.29 13.07 -10.03
C PRO A 9 -3.42 14.20 -9.02
N LEU A 10 -3.00 15.40 -9.40
CA LEU A 10 -3.08 16.55 -8.51
C LEU A 10 -4.54 16.92 -8.22
N PHE A 11 -5.38 16.93 -9.27
CA PHE A 11 -6.81 17.22 -9.10
C PHE A 11 -7.48 16.18 -8.20
N GLU A 12 -7.20 14.90 -8.43
CA GLU A 12 -7.78 13.84 -7.62
C GLU A 12 -7.33 13.94 -6.16
N ILE A 13 -6.05 14.23 -5.92
CA ILE A 13 -5.53 14.38 -4.57
C ILE A 13 -6.24 15.52 -3.86
N GLU A 14 -6.34 16.69 -4.50
CA GLU A 14 -7.00 17.86 -3.91
C GLU A 14 -8.46 17.58 -3.59
N PHE A 15 -9.15 16.90 -4.51
CA PHE A 15 -10.55 16.53 -4.31
C PHE A 15 -10.72 15.64 -3.09
N PHE A 16 -9.95 14.55 -3.01
CA PHE A 16 -10.09 13.60 -1.91
C PHE A 16 -9.53 14.12 -0.60
N GLU A 17 -8.55 15.03 -0.64
CA GLU A 17 -8.11 15.73 0.57
C GLU A 17 -9.25 16.56 1.15
N ALA A 18 -10.02 17.22 0.30
CA ALA A 18 -11.17 18.00 0.75
C ALA A 18 -12.23 17.09 1.39
N VAL A 19 -12.50 15.94 0.79
CA VAL A 19 -13.44 14.97 1.37
C VAL A 19 -12.90 14.46 2.71
N HIS A 20 -11.61 14.14 2.78
CA HIS A 20 -10.98 13.64 3.99
C HIS A 20 -11.05 14.65 5.14
N ARG A 21 -10.88 15.94 4.85
CA ARG A 21 -11.00 16.97 5.87
C ARG A 21 -12.40 17.01 6.49
N ARG A 22 -13.43 16.78 5.68
CA ARG A 22 -14.83 16.77 6.15
C ARG A 22 -15.20 15.48 6.86
N CYS A 23 -14.66 14.36 6.39
CA CYS A 23 -14.98 13.02 6.90
C CYS A 23 -13.71 12.23 7.13
N PRO A 24 -12.93 12.53 8.21
CA PRO A 24 -11.63 11.90 8.41
C PRO A 24 -11.69 10.39 8.62
N GLY A 25 -12.83 9.86 9.03
CA GLY A 25 -13.00 8.41 9.23
C GLY A 25 -13.55 7.68 8.02
N TYR A 26 -13.70 8.35 6.87
CA TYR A 26 -14.23 7.71 5.67
C TYR A 26 -13.14 6.80 5.08
N ILE A 27 -13.28 5.50 5.35
CA ILE A 27 -12.27 4.49 5.06
C ILE A 27 -11.87 4.46 3.59
N ASP A 28 -12.86 4.49 2.70
CA ASP A 28 -12.59 4.43 1.26
C ASP A 28 -11.70 5.58 0.79
N VAL A 29 -11.90 6.77 1.33
CA VAL A 29 -11.09 7.93 0.97
C VAL A 29 -9.69 7.83 1.54
N VAL A 30 -9.54 7.31 2.75
CA VAL A 30 -8.21 7.09 3.35
C VAL A 30 -7.40 6.14 2.46
N GLY A 31 -8.00 5.04 2.02
CA GLY A 31 -7.35 4.09 1.13
C GLY A 31 -7.00 4.70 -0.22
N LEU A 32 -7.92 5.44 -0.81
CA LEU A 32 -7.70 6.11 -2.10
C LEU A 32 -6.54 7.11 -2.02
N LEU A 33 -6.53 7.94 -0.98
CA LEU A 33 -5.46 8.93 -0.82
C LEU A 33 -4.10 8.28 -0.66
N GLY A 34 -4.02 7.18 0.09
CA GLY A 34 -2.77 6.45 0.24
C GLY A 34 -2.18 6.05 -1.12
N GLY A 35 -3.01 5.45 -1.98
CA GLY A 35 -2.60 5.05 -3.31
C GLY A 35 -2.24 6.22 -4.22
N LEU A 36 -3.04 7.28 -4.18
CA LEU A 36 -2.80 8.47 -5.01
C LEU A 36 -1.50 9.17 -4.63
N TYR A 37 -1.23 9.31 -3.33
CA TYR A 37 0.02 9.91 -2.87
C TYR A 37 1.23 9.10 -3.34
N THR A 38 1.16 7.78 -3.22
CA THR A 38 2.25 6.91 -3.64
C THR A 38 2.51 7.04 -5.14
N LYS A 39 1.45 7.03 -5.96
CA LYS A 39 1.58 7.20 -7.41
C LYS A 39 2.16 8.56 -7.78
N ALA A 40 1.86 9.59 -7.01
CA ALA A 40 2.38 10.93 -7.25
C ALA A 40 3.80 11.13 -6.73
N GLY A 41 4.43 10.11 -6.17
CA GLY A 41 5.76 10.20 -5.59
C GLY A 41 5.79 10.77 -4.18
N ARG A 42 4.62 11.04 -3.60
CA ARG A 42 4.51 11.54 -2.22
C ARG A 42 4.43 10.37 -1.25
N ILE A 43 5.56 9.67 -1.15
CA ILE A 43 5.62 8.38 -0.44
C ILE A 43 5.34 8.53 1.06
N ALA A 44 5.88 9.59 1.68
CA ALA A 44 5.67 9.83 3.11
C ALA A 44 4.19 10.09 3.42
N ASP A 45 3.50 10.83 2.56
CA ASP A 45 2.06 11.08 2.72
C ASP A 45 1.26 9.80 2.52
N GLY A 46 1.65 8.98 1.54
CA GLY A 46 1.04 7.67 1.32
C GLY A 46 1.20 6.78 2.53
N LEU A 47 2.40 6.73 3.10
CA LEU A 47 2.66 5.93 4.31
C LEU A 47 1.75 6.37 5.46
N LYS A 48 1.57 7.68 5.63
CA LYS A 48 0.71 8.23 6.68
C LYS A 48 -0.73 7.74 6.55
N MET A 49 -1.25 7.75 5.32
CA MET A 49 -2.61 7.26 5.05
C MET A 49 -2.72 5.76 5.24
N ASP A 50 -1.72 5.00 4.80
CA ASP A 50 -1.71 3.54 4.98
C ASP A 50 -1.67 3.16 6.46
N ARG A 51 -0.91 3.89 7.27
CA ARG A 51 -0.91 3.68 8.73
C ARG A 51 -2.28 3.96 9.34
N LYS A 52 -2.93 5.03 8.87
CA LYS A 52 -4.28 5.36 9.32
C LYS A 52 -5.27 4.25 8.94
N LEU A 53 -5.16 3.73 7.72
CA LEU A 53 -6.07 2.70 7.24
C LEU A 53 -5.97 1.43 8.09
N VAL A 54 -4.76 0.98 8.42
CA VAL A 54 -4.61 -0.23 9.26
C VAL A 54 -5.11 0.00 10.69
N ARG A 55 -5.10 1.25 11.18
CA ARG A 55 -5.72 1.55 12.47
C ARG A 55 -7.25 1.48 12.39
N LEU A 56 -7.82 1.95 11.29
CA LEU A 56 -9.27 1.92 11.09
C LEU A 56 -9.78 0.52 10.76
N GLU A 57 -8.97 -0.26 10.05
CA GLU A 57 -9.32 -1.61 9.62
C GLU A 57 -8.19 -2.59 9.92
N PRO A 58 -7.97 -2.94 11.21
CA PRO A 58 -6.81 -3.75 11.59
C PRO A 58 -6.82 -5.18 11.07
N LYS A 59 -7.96 -5.67 10.58
CA LYS A 59 -8.08 -7.02 10.03
C LYS A 59 -8.09 -7.05 8.50
N ASN A 60 -7.87 -5.91 7.87
CA ASN A 60 -7.88 -5.83 6.40
C ASN A 60 -6.51 -6.23 5.86
N ALA A 61 -6.42 -7.43 5.27
CA ALA A 61 -5.17 -7.96 4.74
C ALA A 61 -4.56 -7.04 3.68
N THR A 62 -5.37 -6.51 2.77
CA THR A 62 -4.90 -5.61 1.72
C THR A 62 -4.32 -4.32 2.30
N ALA A 63 -4.94 -3.79 3.35
CA ALA A 63 -4.43 -2.58 4.02
C ALA A 63 -3.02 -2.81 4.58
N HIS A 64 -2.79 -3.96 5.20
CA HIS A 64 -1.47 -4.31 5.71
C HIS A 64 -0.46 -4.53 4.58
N TYR A 65 -0.89 -5.11 3.46
CA TYR A 65 -0.05 -5.27 2.29
C TYR A 65 0.37 -3.90 1.73
N ASN A 66 -0.58 -2.98 1.57
CA ASN A 66 -0.29 -1.64 1.08
C ASN A 66 0.66 -0.89 2.01
N LEU A 67 0.48 -1.05 3.32
CA LEU A 67 1.41 -0.47 4.30
C LEU A 67 2.81 -1.03 4.12
N ALA A 68 2.94 -2.33 3.88
CA ALA A 68 4.24 -2.96 3.63
C ALA A 68 4.91 -2.35 2.40
N CYS A 69 4.16 -2.13 1.32
CA CYS A 69 4.70 -1.52 0.11
C CYS A 69 5.23 -0.12 0.39
N SER A 70 4.46 0.70 1.10
CA SER A 70 4.89 2.06 1.46
C SER A 70 6.11 2.06 2.37
N LEU A 71 6.18 1.13 3.31
CA LEU A 71 7.35 0.98 4.19
C LEU A 71 8.58 0.56 3.40
N ALA A 72 8.43 -0.35 2.43
CA ALA A 72 9.52 -0.77 1.57
C ALA A 72 10.04 0.40 0.71
N LEU A 73 9.13 1.20 0.17
CA LEU A 73 9.50 2.40 -0.59
C LEU A 73 10.23 3.43 0.27
N CYS A 74 9.94 3.45 1.57
CA CYS A 74 10.65 4.28 2.55
C CYS A 74 11.92 3.62 3.08
N LYS A 75 12.31 2.49 2.51
CA LYS A 75 13.50 1.70 2.89
C LYS A 75 13.48 1.20 4.33
N LYS A 76 12.29 0.99 4.88
CA LYS A 76 12.09 0.45 6.23
C LYS A 76 11.86 -1.05 6.15
N ARG A 77 12.94 -1.81 5.84
CA ARG A 77 12.86 -3.24 5.57
C ARG A 77 12.23 -4.08 6.69
N PRO A 78 12.69 -3.97 7.95
CA PRO A 78 12.10 -4.80 9.02
C PRO A 78 10.61 -4.53 9.21
N ASP A 79 10.21 -3.26 9.14
CA ASP A 79 8.81 -2.88 9.30
C ASP A 79 7.98 -3.38 8.13
N ALA A 80 8.52 -3.29 6.90
CA ALA A 80 7.84 -3.79 5.71
C ALA A 80 7.61 -5.31 5.80
N LEU A 81 8.62 -6.06 6.21
CA LEU A 81 8.48 -7.51 6.39
C LEU A 81 7.45 -7.86 7.45
N ARG A 82 7.42 -7.10 8.54
CA ARG A 82 6.44 -7.31 9.60
C ARG A 82 5.01 -7.11 9.09
N SER A 83 4.80 -6.04 8.31
CA SER A 83 3.49 -5.77 7.70
C SER A 83 3.10 -6.82 6.68
N LEU A 84 4.06 -7.33 5.89
CA LEU A 84 3.79 -8.43 4.94
C LEU A 84 3.37 -9.69 5.68
N ARG A 85 4.08 -10.04 6.76
CA ARG A 85 3.70 -11.21 7.56
C ARG A 85 2.30 -11.06 8.11
N LYS A 86 1.94 -9.87 8.56
CA LYS A 86 0.59 -9.58 9.05
C LYS A 86 -0.45 -9.73 7.94
N ALA A 87 -0.16 -9.19 6.75
CA ALA A 87 -1.06 -9.31 5.61
C ALA A 87 -1.32 -10.78 5.26
N VAL A 88 -0.26 -11.59 5.19
CA VAL A 88 -0.39 -13.03 4.88
C VAL A 88 -1.19 -13.73 5.98
N ALA A 89 -0.92 -13.42 7.25
CA ALA A 89 -1.65 -14.01 8.37
C ALA A 89 -3.15 -13.66 8.31
N LEU A 90 -3.50 -12.54 7.74
CA LEU A 90 -4.89 -12.10 7.58
C LEU A 90 -5.54 -12.61 6.28
N GLY A 91 -4.81 -13.35 5.46
CA GLY A 91 -5.37 -13.99 4.28
C GLY A 91 -4.90 -13.44 2.93
N TYR A 92 -3.95 -12.51 2.90
CA TYR A 92 -3.37 -12.08 1.64
C TYR A 92 -2.67 -13.27 0.99
N ASP A 93 -3.05 -13.61 -0.24
CA ASP A 93 -2.58 -14.84 -0.89
C ASP A 93 -2.10 -14.66 -2.33
N ASP A 94 -1.99 -13.45 -2.82
CA ASP A 94 -1.54 -13.21 -4.19
C ASP A 94 -0.01 -13.28 -4.28
N ARG A 95 0.49 -14.52 -4.30
CA ARG A 95 1.92 -14.78 -4.36
C ARG A 95 2.57 -14.20 -5.60
N ASP A 96 1.92 -14.38 -6.76
CA ASP A 96 2.50 -13.95 -8.03
C ASP A 96 2.69 -12.44 -8.05
N TRP A 97 1.72 -11.69 -7.56
CA TRP A 97 1.84 -10.23 -7.49
C TRP A 97 2.92 -9.83 -6.49
N MET A 98 2.93 -10.44 -5.30
CA MET A 98 3.94 -10.12 -4.28
C MET A 98 5.36 -10.33 -4.82
N GLU A 99 5.56 -11.40 -5.60
CA GLU A 99 6.85 -11.70 -6.20
C GLU A 99 7.26 -10.66 -7.24
N GLN A 100 6.31 -10.09 -7.97
CA GLN A 100 6.56 -9.16 -9.08
C GLN A 100 6.44 -7.70 -8.68
N ASP A 101 5.87 -7.39 -7.52
CA ASP A 101 5.52 -6.03 -7.13
C ASP A 101 6.77 -5.14 -7.08
N PRO A 102 6.88 -4.12 -7.95
CA PRO A 102 8.06 -3.26 -7.96
C PRO A 102 8.26 -2.48 -6.66
N ASP A 103 7.20 -2.25 -5.89
CA ASP A 103 7.30 -1.54 -4.62
C ASP A 103 8.07 -2.34 -3.57
N LEU A 104 8.15 -3.67 -3.75
CA LEU A 104 8.84 -4.56 -2.82
C LEU A 104 10.26 -4.91 -3.27
N GLU A 105 10.80 -4.18 -4.25
CA GLU A 105 12.10 -4.51 -4.87
C GLU A 105 13.22 -4.65 -3.85
N ILE A 106 13.27 -3.80 -2.82
CA ILE A 106 14.33 -3.87 -1.81
C ILE A 106 14.28 -5.15 -0.96
N LEU A 107 13.16 -5.88 -1.00
CA LEU A 107 12.98 -7.10 -0.23
C LEU A 107 13.27 -8.37 -1.03
N LYS A 108 13.46 -8.27 -2.34
CA LYS A 108 13.53 -9.44 -3.24
C LYS A 108 14.61 -10.45 -2.82
N ASP A 109 15.75 -9.99 -2.34
CA ASP A 109 16.87 -10.84 -1.94
C ASP A 109 16.87 -11.20 -0.45
N ASP A 110 15.92 -10.67 0.31
CA ASP A 110 15.86 -10.90 1.75
C ASP A 110 15.38 -12.34 2.02
N PRO A 111 16.14 -13.14 2.80
CA PRO A 111 15.73 -14.51 3.12
C PRO A 111 14.37 -14.62 3.77
N GLU A 112 13.99 -13.65 4.61
CA GLU A 112 12.68 -13.66 5.26
C GLU A 112 11.55 -13.42 4.26
N PHE A 113 11.79 -12.57 3.25
CA PHE A 113 10.83 -12.38 2.17
C PHE A 113 10.65 -13.67 1.36
N LYS A 114 11.76 -14.33 1.04
CA LYS A 114 11.71 -15.60 0.30
C LYS A 114 10.98 -16.69 1.07
N LYS A 115 11.20 -16.77 2.38
CA LYS A 115 10.47 -17.71 3.25
C LYS A 115 8.98 -17.43 3.25
N LEU A 116 8.62 -16.16 3.27
CA LEU A 116 7.21 -15.76 3.26
C LEU A 116 6.54 -16.15 1.94
N LEU A 117 7.20 -15.89 0.81
CA LEU A 117 6.71 -16.34 -0.50
C LEU A 117 6.51 -17.84 -0.56
N ALA A 118 7.45 -18.60 0.02
CA ALA A 118 7.38 -20.07 0.01
C ALA A 118 6.17 -20.61 0.77
N ARG A 119 5.62 -19.84 1.72
CA ARG A 119 4.41 -20.24 2.45
C ARG A 119 3.14 -20.07 1.63
N LEU A 120 3.19 -19.25 0.59
CA LEU A 120 2.04 -19.01 -0.27
C LEU A 120 2.04 -19.99 -1.43
N LYS A 121 0.86 -20.51 -1.77
CA LYS A 121 0.74 -21.42 -2.90
C LYS A 121 0.85 -20.65 -4.21
N PRO A 122 1.57 -21.18 -5.21
CA PRO A 122 1.56 -20.55 -6.53
C PRO A 122 0.14 -20.55 -7.07
N GLN A 123 -0.24 -19.41 -7.66
CA GLN A 123 -1.52 -19.33 -8.36
C GLN A 123 -1.29 -19.79 -9.79
N SER A 124 -1.87 -20.87 -10.14
CA SER A 124 -1.76 -21.41 -11.49
C SER A 124 -2.88 -20.85 -12.37
#